data_f7f6393ff6a8debae3e3422abe1dda2c
#
_entry.id   f7f6393ff6a8debae3e3422abe1dda2c
#
_cell.length_a   1.000
_cell.length_b   1.000
_cell.length_c   1.000
_cell.angle_alpha   90.00
_cell.angle_beta   90.00
_cell.angle_gamma   90.00
#
_symmetry.space_group_name_H-M   'P 1'
#
loop_
_entity.id
_entity.type
_entity.pdbx_description
1 polymer ?
#
loop_
_entity_poly.entity_id
_entity_poly.type
_entity_poly.pdbx_seq_one_letter_code
_entity_poly.pdbx_strand_id
1 'polypeptide(L)'
;MKRSSLQRIFLYLFLLGVCTQASLAADITLFTGVQNPGELTINNVVRDTKLGGVFGARFSGGQVIGFEQTLAYSPNFLESSRQAFTAQSNLHVGIPAGHVVPYGTAGVGFIATFGDSVFDLGTKFAFNYGGGIKLRNLAGPLGVRFDVRGYSVPGVFSQTLNFVEGSIGLLFSF
;
A
#
# COMPACT_ATOMS: atom_id res chain seq x y z
N MET A 1 16.78 -1.43 -23.12
CA MET A 1 15.56 -2.02 -22.52
C MET A 1 14.37 -1.10 -22.76
N LYS A 2 13.42 -1.49 -23.64
CA LYS A 2 12.16 -0.72 -23.82
C LYS A 2 11.27 -0.98 -22.61
N ARG A 3 11.10 0.02 -21.72
CA ARG A 3 10.03 0.00 -20.72
C ARG A 3 8.71 -0.18 -21.45
N SER A 4 7.91 -1.17 -21.05
CA SER A 4 6.66 -1.47 -21.73
C SER A 4 5.75 -0.23 -21.69
N SER A 5 5.00 0.01 -22.76
CA SER A 5 4.04 1.13 -22.85
C SER A 5 3.07 1.15 -21.66
N LEU A 6 2.75 -0.02 -21.12
CA LEU A 6 1.91 -0.20 -19.93
C LEU A 6 2.49 0.45 -18.68
N GLN A 7 3.80 0.36 -18.45
CA GLN A 7 4.45 1.00 -17.29
C GLN A 7 4.41 2.53 -17.38
N ARG A 8 4.52 3.08 -18.61
CA ARG A 8 4.40 4.53 -18.82
C ARG A 8 2.98 5.02 -18.60
N ILE A 9 1.99 4.30 -19.12
CA ILE A 9 0.56 4.63 -18.94
C ILE A 9 0.21 4.63 -17.45
N PHE A 10 0.67 3.63 -16.70
CA PHE A 10 0.40 3.57 -15.26
C PHE A 10 1.11 4.68 -14.49
N LEU A 11 2.34 5.03 -14.86
CA LEU A 11 3.06 6.16 -14.26
C LEU A 11 2.31 7.48 -14.49
N TYR A 12 1.76 7.69 -15.70
CA TYR A 12 0.97 8.88 -16.00
C TYR A 12 -0.36 8.90 -15.23
N LEU A 13 -1.06 7.76 -15.14
CA LEU A 13 -2.29 7.65 -14.36
C LEU A 13 -2.03 7.87 -12.87
N PHE A 14 -0.91 7.37 -12.34
CA PHE A 14 -0.48 7.60 -10.98
C PHE A 14 -0.19 9.09 -10.72
N LEU A 15 0.58 9.73 -11.60
CA LEU A 15 0.89 11.16 -11.52
C LEU A 15 -0.38 12.03 -11.65
N LEU A 16 -1.29 11.70 -12.57
CA LEU A 16 -2.58 12.37 -12.69
C LEU A 16 -3.40 12.24 -11.40
N GLY A 17 -3.45 11.04 -10.80
CA GLY A 17 -4.12 10.79 -9.53
C GLY A 17 -3.58 11.67 -8.40
N VAL A 18 -2.28 11.88 -8.32
CA VAL A 18 -1.65 12.78 -7.33
C VAL A 18 -2.04 14.25 -7.57
N CYS A 19 -2.08 14.70 -8.82
CA CYS A 19 -2.40 16.09 -9.16
C CYS A 19 -3.86 16.46 -8.89
N THR A 20 -4.80 15.53 -9.02
CA THR A 20 -6.24 15.79 -8.80
C THR A 20 -6.64 15.84 -7.32
N GLN A 21 -5.78 15.39 -6.41
CA GLN A 21 -6.04 15.40 -4.96
C GLN A 21 -5.94 16.81 -4.34
N ALA A 22 -5.31 17.75 -5.01
CA ALA A 22 -5.03 19.09 -4.47
C ALA A 22 -6.29 19.98 -4.28
N SER A 23 -7.46 19.55 -4.74
CA SER A 23 -8.69 20.37 -4.79
C SER A 23 -9.78 19.98 -3.78
N LEU A 24 -9.64 18.86 -3.05
CA LEU A 24 -10.67 18.33 -2.16
C LEU A 24 -10.02 17.84 -0.87
N ALA A 25 -10.44 18.31 0.29
CA ALA A 25 -10.05 17.87 1.64
C ALA A 25 -8.96 16.78 1.62
N ALA A 26 -7.70 17.21 1.53
CA ALA A 26 -6.59 16.29 1.32
C ALA A 26 -6.01 15.84 2.66
N ASP A 27 -5.70 14.56 2.76
CA ASP A 27 -4.95 14.02 3.90
C ASP A 27 -3.59 13.50 3.42
N ILE A 28 -2.56 13.78 4.19
CA ILE A 28 -1.24 13.13 4.05
C ILE A 28 -1.02 12.28 5.29
N THR A 29 -0.68 11.01 5.11
CA THR A 29 -0.36 10.10 6.21
C THR A 29 1.05 9.56 6.03
N LEU A 30 1.93 9.79 6.99
CA LEU A 30 3.20 9.08 7.12
C LEU A 30 2.97 7.88 8.03
N PHE A 31 3.29 6.67 7.56
CA PHE A 31 2.98 5.45 8.29
C PHE A 31 4.16 4.51 8.42
N THR A 32 4.09 3.67 9.44
CA THR A 32 4.90 2.48 9.62
C THR A 32 4.02 1.29 9.99
N GLY A 33 4.49 0.09 9.74
CA GLY A 33 3.70 -1.10 10.01
C GLY A 33 4.50 -2.38 9.86
N VAL A 34 3.76 -3.47 9.89
CA VAL A 34 4.27 -4.83 9.71
C VAL A 34 3.49 -5.54 8.61
N GLN A 35 4.20 -6.34 7.84
CA GLN A 35 3.64 -7.19 6.79
C GLN A 35 3.85 -8.65 7.17
N ASN A 36 2.77 -9.43 7.09
CA ASN A 36 2.80 -10.87 7.25
C ASN A 36 2.49 -11.53 5.88
N PRO A 37 3.51 -12.05 5.19
CA PRO A 37 3.35 -12.62 3.86
C PRO A 37 2.65 -13.99 3.83
N GLY A 38 2.21 -14.53 4.94
CA GLY A 38 1.59 -15.85 4.98
C GLY A 38 2.58 -16.97 4.59
N GLU A 39 2.05 -18.16 4.34
CA GLU A 39 2.83 -19.32 3.93
C GLU A 39 3.06 -19.31 2.42
N LEU A 40 4.31 -19.45 1.99
CA LEU A 40 4.69 -19.67 0.59
C LEU A 40 5.08 -21.14 0.40
N THR A 41 4.34 -21.85 -0.44
CA THR A 41 4.71 -23.22 -0.82
C THR A 41 5.56 -23.16 -2.10
N ILE A 42 6.85 -23.38 -1.97
CA ILE A 42 7.78 -23.47 -3.11
C ILE A 42 8.28 -24.89 -3.20
N ASN A 43 8.06 -25.58 -4.33
CA ASN A 43 8.48 -26.98 -4.55
C ASN A 43 8.04 -27.96 -3.45
N ASN A 44 6.77 -27.88 -3.01
CA ASN A 44 6.20 -28.66 -1.90
C ASN A 44 6.86 -28.44 -0.53
N VAL A 45 7.68 -27.41 -0.37
CA VAL A 45 8.24 -27.01 0.91
C VAL A 45 7.50 -25.73 1.38
N VAL A 46 6.78 -25.86 2.49
CA VAL A 46 6.17 -24.69 3.17
C VAL A 46 7.30 -23.92 3.84
N ARG A 47 7.48 -22.67 3.42
CA ARG A 47 8.41 -21.75 4.06
C ARG A 47 7.64 -20.74 4.90
N ASP A 48 7.89 -20.78 6.20
CA ASP A 48 7.45 -19.71 7.10
C ASP A 48 8.14 -18.41 6.71
N THR A 49 7.36 -17.44 6.29
CA THR A 49 7.86 -16.12 5.97
C THR A 49 7.95 -15.28 7.25
N LYS A 50 9.02 -14.51 7.38
CA LYS A 50 9.21 -13.64 8.54
C LYS A 50 8.37 -12.38 8.40
N LEU A 51 7.90 -11.86 9.54
CA LEU A 51 7.29 -10.53 9.60
C LEU A 51 8.28 -9.50 9.08
N GLY A 52 7.85 -8.75 8.07
CA GLY A 52 8.61 -7.64 7.48
C GLY A 52 8.11 -6.30 7.99
N GLY A 53 9.03 -5.34 8.18
CA GLY A 53 8.66 -3.96 8.43
C GLY A 53 8.27 -3.24 7.14
N VAL A 54 7.39 -2.25 7.24
CA VAL A 54 7.00 -1.36 6.14
C VAL A 54 6.89 0.07 6.64
N PHE A 55 7.26 1.03 5.83
CA PHE A 55 7.01 2.45 6.07
C PHE A 55 6.74 3.18 4.75
N GLY A 56 6.02 4.29 4.83
CA GLY A 56 5.66 5.01 3.62
C GLY A 56 4.78 6.21 3.84
N ALA A 57 4.19 6.67 2.74
CA ALA A 57 3.27 7.80 2.71
C ALA A 57 2.00 7.42 1.95
N ARG A 58 0.86 7.95 2.43
CA ARG A 58 -0.44 7.89 1.76
C ARG A 58 -0.96 9.29 1.54
N PHE A 59 -1.41 9.55 0.33
CA PHE A 59 -2.01 10.81 -0.08
C PHE A 59 -3.47 10.49 -0.43
N SER A 60 -4.42 11.01 0.33
CA SER A 60 -5.83 10.74 0.10
C SER A 60 -6.63 12.04 -0.04
N GLY A 61 -7.62 12.03 -0.94
CA GLY A 61 -8.55 13.12 -1.15
C GLY A 61 -9.97 12.61 -1.23
N GLY A 62 -10.94 13.46 -0.84
CA GLY A 62 -12.36 13.13 -0.75
C GLY A 62 -12.77 12.74 0.66
N GLN A 63 -13.94 13.23 1.09
CA GLN A 63 -14.45 12.98 2.45
C GLN A 63 -15.17 11.66 2.60
N VAL A 64 -16.09 11.35 1.69
CA VAL A 64 -16.91 10.13 1.70
C VAL A 64 -16.38 9.15 0.66
N ILE A 65 -16.34 9.58 -0.59
CA ILE A 65 -15.74 8.82 -1.69
C ILE A 65 -14.53 9.60 -2.16
N GLY A 66 -13.42 8.93 -2.31
CA GLY A 66 -12.17 9.56 -2.72
C GLY A 66 -11.15 8.58 -3.27
N PHE A 67 -9.99 9.14 -3.62
CA PHE A 67 -8.86 8.38 -4.10
C PHE A 67 -7.70 8.47 -3.12
N GLU A 68 -6.90 7.43 -3.09
CA GLU A 68 -5.70 7.37 -2.27
C GLU A 68 -4.54 6.83 -3.09
N GLN A 69 -3.40 7.50 -3.00
CA GLN A 69 -2.12 7.02 -3.52
C GLN A 69 -1.25 6.58 -2.34
N THR A 70 -0.72 5.37 -2.42
CA THR A 70 0.19 4.83 -1.41
C THR A 70 1.55 4.57 -2.03
N LEU A 71 2.59 5.06 -1.37
CA LEU A 71 3.99 4.74 -1.64
C LEU A 71 4.58 4.13 -0.38
N ALA A 72 5.13 2.93 -0.48
CA ALA A 72 5.68 2.23 0.66
C ALA A 72 7.01 1.54 0.30
N TYR A 73 7.85 1.39 1.30
CA TYR A 73 9.10 0.67 1.23
C TYR A 73 9.18 -0.34 2.36
N SER A 74 9.56 -1.56 2.02
CA SER A 74 9.74 -2.69 2.94
C SER A 74 11.18 -3.17 2.85
N PRO A 75 12.02 -2.93 3.88
CA PRO A 75 13.44 -3.30 3.86
C PRO A 75 13.68 -4.81 3.92
N ASN A 76 12.74 -5.57 4.51
CA ASN A 76 12.83 -7.01 4.70
C ASN A 76 11.54 -7.67 4.19
N PHE A 77 11.32 -7.58 2.86
CA PHE A 77 10.12 -8.15 2.25
C PHE A 77 10.35 -9.65 1.95
N LEU A 78 9.55 -10.54 2.57
CA LEU A 78 9.63 -12.01 2.47
C LEU A 78 10.89 -12.63 3.11
N GLU A 79 12.06 -12.03 2.93
CA GLU A 79 13.35 -12.48 3.45
C GLU A 79 14.19 -11.30 3.95
N SER A 80 15.12 -11.54 4.86
CA SER A 80 15.92 -10.49 5.52
C SER A 80 16.83 -9.70 4.57
N SER A 81 17.09 -10.18 3.36
CA SER A 81 17.96 -9.53 2.36
C SER A 81 17.18 -8.91 1.20
N ARG A 82 15.86 -8.97 1.19
CA ARG A 82 15.03 -8.49 0.09
C ARG A 82 14.30 -7.21 0.46
N GLN A 83 14.37 -6.25 -0.44
CA GLN A 83 13.67 -4.98 -0.34
C GLN A 83 12.51 -4.94 -1.34
N ALA A 84 11.43 -4.26 -0.98
CA ALA A 84 10.34 -4.01 -1.89
C ALA A 84 9.89 -2.55 -1.86
N PHE A 85 9.57 -2.02 -3.02
CA PHE A 85 8.89 -0.75 -3.19
C PHE A 85 7.49 -1.02 -3.72
N THR A 86 6.49 -0.44 -3.06
CA THR A 86 5.07 -0.59 -3.40
C THR A 86 4.47 0.75 -3.80
N ALA A 87 3.79 0.79 -4.94
CA ALA A 87 3.01 1.94 -5.38
C ALA A 87 1.59 1.48 -5.70
N GLN A 88 0.58 2.09 -5.05
CA GLN A 88 -0.83 1.69 -5.15
C GLN A 88 -1.73 2.90 -5.40
N SER A 89 -2.76 2.71 -6.25
CA SER A 89 -3.86 3.64 -6.45
C SER A 89 -5.14 2.99 -5.97
N ASN A 90 -5.83 3.62 -5.04
CA ASN A 90 -6.97 3.05 -4.34
C ASN A 90 -8.20 3.95 -4.46
N LEU A 91 -9.36 3.33 -4.56
CA LEU A 91 -10.63 3.94 -4.24
C LEU A 91 -10.83 3.85 -2.71
N HIS A 92 -11.26 4.93 -2.11
CA HIS A 92 -11.48 5.05 -0.68
C HIS A 92 -12.92 5.45 -0.42
N VAL A 93 -13.58 4.77 0.51
CA VAL A 93 -14.95 5.08 0.95
C VAL A 93 -14.94 5.20 2.46
N GLY A 94 -15.20 6.41 2.97
CA GLY A 94 -15.23 6.75 4.40
C GLY A 94 -16.61 7.15 4.88
N ILE A 95 -16.86 6.94 6.17
CA ILE A 95 -18.07 7.36 6.86
C ILE A 95 -17.64 8.38 7.95
N PRO A 96 -17.73 9.70 7.67
CA PRO A 96 -17.36 10.70 8.66
C PRO A 96 -18.31 10.69 9.88
N ALA A 97 -17.77 10.42 11.06
CA ALA A 97 -18.47 10.46 12.33
C ALA A 97 -17.72 11.42 13.29
N GLY A 98 -17.79 12.71 13.02
CA GLY A 98 -17.03 13.73 13.74
C GLY A 98 -15.52 13.59 13.49
N HIS A 99 -14.76 13.42 14.57
CA HIS A 99 -13.31 13.21 14.49
C HIS A 99 -12.91 11.79 14.05
N VAL A 100 -13.83 10.83 14.09
CA VAL A 100 -13.58 9.42 13.77
C VAL A 100 -14.13 9.13 12.38
N VAL A 101 -13.28 8.63 11.48
CA VAL A 101 -13.67 8.28 10.11
C VAL A 101 -13.27 6.84 9.82
N PRO A 102 -14.15 5.86 10.10
CA PRO A 102 -13.97 4.51 9.59
C PRO A 102 -14.07 4.51 8.06
N TYR A 103 -13.27 3.67 7.40
CA TYR A 103 -13.26 3.63 5.94
C TYR A 103 -12.86 2.25 5.42
N GLY A 104 -13.28 1.98 4.19
CA GLY A 104 -12.83 0.88 3.37
C GLY A 104 -12.03 1.40 2.17
N THR A 105 -11.14 0.56 1.67
CA THR A 105 -10.31 0.88 0.50
C THR A 105 -10.07 -0.37 -0.34
N ALA A 106 -10.02 -0.19 -1.65
CA ALA A 106 -9.61 -1.22 -2.60
C ALA A 106 -8.88 -0.57 -3.77
N GLY A 107 -7.89 -1.25 -4.32
CA GLY A 107 -7.09 -0.67 -5.39
C GLY A 107 -6.13 -1.63 -6.06
N VAL A 108 -5.34 -1.03 -6.92
CA VAL A 108 -4.36 -1.72 -7.77
C VAL A 108 -3.05 -0.98 -7.80
N GLY A 109 -1.98 -1.69 -8.07
CA GLY A 109 -0.67 -1.08 -8.20
C GLY A 109 0.43 -2.06 -8.54
N PHE A 110 1.65 -1.73 -8.11
CA PHE A 110 2.82 -2.54 -8.36
C PHE A 110 3.65 -2.71 -7.10
N ILE A 111 4.28 -3.87 -7.02
CA ILE A 111 5.34 -4.17 -6.06
C ILE A 111 6.59 -4.47 -6.89
N ALA A 112 7.65 -3.69 -6.67
CA ALA A 112 8.96 -3.91 -7.26
C ALA A 112 9.90 -4.43 -6.18
N THR A 113 10.50 -5.60 -6.39
CA THR A 113 11.46 -6.20 -5.46
C THR A 113 12.88 -5.98 -5.95
N PHE A 114 13.79 -5.77 -5.00
CA PHE A 114 15.21 -5.54 -5.23
C PHE A 114 16.04 -6.37 -4.24
N GLY A 115 17.23 -6.76 -4.63
CA GLY A 115 18.19 -7.48 -3.79
C GLY A 115 18.79 -8.69 -4.48
N ASP A 116 19.95 -9.14 -3.99
CA ASP A 116 20.69 -10.30 -4.50
C ASP A 116 20.04 -11.59 -3.99
N SER A 117 19.02 -12.06 -4.66
CA SER A 117 18.39 -13.34 -4.35
C SER A 117 18.17 -14.15 -5.62
N VAL A 118 18.29 -15.46 -5.51
CA VAL A 118 18.00 -16.44 -6.58
C VAL A 118 16.55 -16.31 -7.10
N PHE A 119 15.70 -15.62 -6.35
CA PHE A 119 14.28 -15.40 -6.65
C PHE A 119 13.98 -13.91 -6.88
N ASP A 120 14.56 -13.30 -7.91
CA ASP A 120 14.14 -11.96 -8.32
C ASP A 120 12.70 -12.00 -8.86
N LEU A 121 11.76 -11.43 -8.10
CA LEU A 121 10.37 -11.32 -8.51
C LEU A 121 10.16 -10.19 -9.52
N GLY A 122 11.13 -9.29 -9.67
CA GLY A 122 11.01 -8.10 -10.50
C GLY A 122 9.83 -7.20 -10.07
N THR A 123 9.20 -6.56 -11.05
CA THR A 123 8.01 -5.75 -10.82
C THR A 123 6.77 -6.56 -11.11
N LYS A 124 5.89 -6.71 -10.12
CA LYS A 124 4.62 -7.43 -10.21
C LYS A 124 3.43 -6.50 -10.00
N PHE A 125 2.35 -6.79 -10.72
CA PHE A 125 1.06 -6.16 -10.48
C PHE A 125 0.47 -6.69 -9.15
N ALA A 126 -0.22 -5.81 -8.41
CA ALA A 126 -0.80 -6.16 -7.12
C ALA A 126 -2.20 -5.56 -6.97
N PHE A 127 -3.12 -6.33 -6.44
CA PHE A 127 -4.39 -5.85 -5.91
C PHE A 127 -4.24 -5.63 -4.42
N ASN A 128 -4.95 -4.63 -3.88
CA ASN A 128 -5.07 -4.46 -2.45
C ASN A 128 -6.50 -4.12 -2.05
N TYR A 129 -6.88 -4.49 -0.84
CA TYR A 129 -8.17 -4.19 -0.22
C TYR A 129 -7.99 -4.15 1.29
N GLY A 130 -8.84 -3.40 1.95
CA GLY A 130 -8.76 -3.30 3.39
C GLY A 130 -9.57 -2.14 3.94
N GLY A 131 -9.17 -1.66 5.09
CA GLY A 131 -9.83 -0.53 5.73
C GLY A 131 -9.09 -0.11 6.98
N GLY A 132 -9.67 0.85 7.65
CA GLY A 132 -9.08 1.40 8.85
C GLY A 132 -9.93 2.47 9.48
N ILE A 133 -9.30 3.19 10.39
CA ILE A 133 -9.92 4.31 11.11
C ILE A 133 -8.97 5.50 11.06
N LYS A 134 -9.49 6.65 10.66
CA LYS A 134 -8.79 7.94 10.77
C LYS A 134 -9.35 8.68 12.00
N LEU A 135 -8.48 9.07 12.91
CA LEU A 135 -8.78 9.99 13.99
C LEU A 135 -8.24 11.36 13.59
N ARG A 136 -9.14 12.23 13.11
CA ARG A 136 -8.78 13.54 12.54
C ARG A 136 -8.82 14.63 13.61
N ASN A 137 -8.02 15.67 13.40
CA ASN A 137 -8.08 16.93 14.18
C ASN A 137 -7.93 16.70 15.70
N LEU A 138 -7.06 15.78 16.11
CA LEU A 138 -6.76 15.55 17.51
C LEU A 138 -5.96 16.71 18.12
N ALA A 139 -5.08 17.34 17.34
CA ALA A 139 -4.33 18.53 17.69
C ALA A 139 -4.17 19.43 16.46
N GLY A 140 -5.16 20.29 16.21
CA GLY A 140 -5.23 21.08 14.98
C GLY A 140 -5.35 20.18 13.72
N PRO A 141 -4.45 20.31 12.72
CA PRO A 141 -4.50 19.48 11.52
C PRO A 141 -3.96 18.05 11.73
N LEU A 142 -3.44 17.76 12.93
CA LEU A 142 -2.83 16.47 13.24
C LEU A 142 -3.88 15.44 13.65
N GLY A 143 -3.66 14.21 13.21
CA GLY A 143 -4.45 13.04 13.55
C GLY A 143 -3.62 11.76 13.56
N VAL A 144 -4.30 10.65 13.79
CA VAL A 144 -3.72 9.31 13.77
C VAL A 144 -4.58 8.42 12.87
N ARG A 145 -3.93 7.51 12.18
CA ARG A 145 -4.57 6.57 11.29
C ARG A 145 -4.12 5.14 11.59
N PHE A 146 -5.06 4.21 11.59
CA PHE A 146 -4.84 2.77 11.72
C PHE A 146 -5.38 2.08 10.47
N ASP A 147 -4.60 1.18 9.90
CA ASP A 147 -4.95 0.42 8.69
C ASP A 147 -4.70 -1.08 8.86
N VAL A 148 -5.57 -1.88 8.25
CA VAL A 148 -5.31 -3.28 7.94
C VAL A 148 -5.62 -3.50 6.47
N ARG A 149 -4.65 -4.05 5.71
CA ARG A 149 -4.76 -4.27 4.26
C ARG A 149 -4.32 -5.66 3.87
N GLY A 150 -5.11 -6.28 3.00
CA GLY A 150 -4.73 -7.49 2.28
C GLY A 150 -4.16 -7.12 0.90
N TYR A 151 -3.14 -7.82 0.48
CA TYR A 151 -2.54 -7.72 -0.84
C TYR A 151 -2.58 -9.07 -1.54
N SER A 152 -2.87 -9.05 -2.84
CA SER A 152 -2.84 -10.22 -3.72
C SER A 152 -1.97 -9.91 -4.93
N VAL A 153 -0.88 -10.65 -5.09
CA VAL A 153 0.12 -10.47 -6.15
C VAL A 153 0.12 -11.71 -7.04
N PRO A 154 -0.55 -11.69 -8.20
CA PRO A 154 -0.58 -12.82 -9.10
C PRO A 154 0.76 -13.02 -9.83
N GLY A 155 1.04 -14.25 -10.24
CA GLY A 155 2.21 -14.59 -11.06
C GLY A 155 3.53 -14.61 -10.31
N VAL A 156 3.50 -14.89 -9.01
CA VAL A 156 4.67 -15.19 -8.20
C VAL A 156 4.87 -16.70 -8.19
N PHE A 157 5.89 -17.22 -8.91
CA PHE A 157 6.17 -18.67 -9.06
C PHE A 157 4.94 -19.51 -9.45
N SER A 158 4.15 -19.04 -10.44
CA SER A 158 2.90 -19.66 -10.90
C SER A 158 1.79 -19.72 -9.84
N GLN A 159 1.93 -19.00 -8.74
CA GLN A 159 0.95 -18.88 -7.66
C GLN A 159 0.58 -17.40 -7.43
N THR A 160 -0.40 -17.16 -6.57
CA THR A 160 -0.74 -15.82 -6.08
C THR A 160 -0.17 -15.67 -4.67
N LEU A 161 0.73 -14.69 -4.50
CA LEU A 161 1.20 -14.33 -3.17
C LEU A 161 0.15 -13.44 -2.49
N ASN A 162 -0.34 -13.87 -1.34
CA ASN A 162 -1.23 -13.09 -0.50
C ASN A 162 -0.50 -12.72 0.80
N PHE A 163 -0.65 -11.46 1.22
CA PHE A 163 -0.11 -11.02 2.51
C PHE A 163 -0.99 -9.94 3.13
N VAL A 164 -0.84 -9.77 4.45
CA VAL A 164 -1.57 -8.78 5.23
C VAL A 164 -0.60 -7.77 5.81
N GLU A 165 -0.98 -6.49 5.75
CA GLU A 165 -0.26 -5.36 6.34
C GLU A 165 -1.11 -4.76 7.46
N GLY A 166 -0.53 -4.58 8.65
CA GLY A 166 -1.06 -3.75 9.71
C GLY A 166 -0.19 -2.51 9.89
N SER A 167 -0.78 -1.32 9.88
CA SER A 167 0.01 -0.08 9.97
C SER A 167 -0.66 1.00 10.83
N ILE A 168 0.18 1.87 11.40
CA ILE A 168 -0.20 3.09 12.10
C ILE A 168 0.50 4.27 11.46
N GLY A 169 -0.15 5.42 11.39
CA GLY A 169 0.41 6.61 10.78
C GLY A 169 -0.01 7.92 11.43
N LEU A 170 0.85 8.92 11.28
CA LEU A 170 0.53 10.31 11.56
C LEU A 170 -0.21 10.89 10.37
N LEU A 171 -1.39 11.45 10.64
CA LEU A 171 -2.30 12.02 9.65
C LEU A 171 -2.24 13.54 9.73
N PHE A 172 -2.08 14.19 8.59
CA PHE A 172 -2.20 15.64 8.41
C PHE A 172 -3.40 15.90 7.50
N SER A 173 -4.40 16.64 7.99
CA SER A 173 -5.61 17.00 7.24
C SER A 173 -5.59 18.47 6.86
N PHE A 174 -5.94 18.78 5.60
CA PHE A 174 -5.97 20.14 5.03
C PHE A 174 -7.36 20.52 4.55
#